data_c3fe47e9d1d8cd259fd200cf1b7cc0d5
#
_entry.id   c3fe47e9d1d8cd259fd200cf1b7cc0d5
#
_cell.length_a   1.000
_cell.length_b   1.000
_cell.length_c   1.000
_cell.angle_alpha   90.00
_cell.angle_beta   90.00
_cell.angle_gamma   90.00
#
_symmetry.space_group_name_H-M   'P 1'
#
loop_
_entity.id
_entity.type
_entity.pdbx_description
1 polymer ?
#
loop_
_entity_poly.entity_id
_entity_poly.type
_entity_poly.pdbx_seq_one_letter_code
_entity_poly.pdbx_strand_id
1 'polypeptide(L)'
;MGPYNIKKQIKRRQASGLPTDFWSLDIPPFTRKYVSRILAFADLLRNHESNSYTLPDTPYREYAVYADVGSADSLEEIAKKADLSLSELRRLNISVSEKTSLKKFNIRRILAPVDDVDRIEKTFGDF
;
A
#
# COMPACT_ATOMS: atom_id res chain seq x y z
N MET A 1 -14.53 -16.13 3.50
CA MET A 1 -15.01 -17.13 2.50
C MET A 1 -14.07 -17.09 1.31
N GLY A 2 -13.54 -18.21 0.85
CA GLY A 2 -12.62 -18.27 -0.29
C GLY A 2 -13.35 -18.34 -1.63
N PRO A 3 -12.64 -18.07 -2.76
CA PRO A 3 -13.22 -18.06 -4.10
C PRO A 3 -13.87 -19.38 -4.52
N TYR A 4 -13.37 -20.49 -4.01
CA TYR A 4 -13.95 -21.83 -4.27
C TYR A 4 -15.40 -21.94 -3.78
N ASN A 5 -15.69 -21.50 -2.57
CA ASN A 5 -17.03 -21.57 -1.99
C ASN A 5 -18.03 -20.66 -2.71
N ILE A 6 -17.58 -19.49 -3.19
CA ILE A 6 -18.40 -18.60 -4.01
C ILE A 6 -18.75 -19.28 -5.33
N LYS A 7 -17.77 -19.84 -6.04
CA LYS A 7 -18.00 -20.57 -7.30
C LYS A 7 -18.98 -21.73 -7.13
N LYS A 8 -18.86 -22.49 -6.02
CA LYS A 8 -19.77 -23.59 -5.70
C LYS A 8 -21.20 -23.10 -5.48
N GLN A 9 -21.39 -22.01 -4.74
CA GLN A 9 -22.72 -21.40 -4.56
C GLN A 9 -23.33 -20.93 -5.87
N ILE A 10 -22.55 -20.22 -6.70
CA ILE A 10 -23.01 -19.74 -8.01
C ILE A 10 -23.51 -20.91 -8.86
N LYS A 11 -22.70 -21.98 -9.02
CA LYS A 11 -23.10 -23.18 -9.79
C LYS A 11 -24.39 -23.81 -9.28
N ARG A 12 -24.51 -23.96 -7.94
CA ARG A 12 -25.72 -24.55 -7.32
C ARG A 12 -26.96 -23.68 -7.60
N ARG A 13 -26.86 -22.36 -7.46
CA ARG A 13 -27.97 -21.44 -7.69
C ARG A 13 -28.37 -21.38 -9.16
N GLN A 14 -27.38 -21.37 -10.07
CA GLN A 14 -27.64 -21.45 -11.51
C GLN A 14 -28.42 -22.71 -11.89
N ALA A 15 -28.03 -23.86 -11.36
CA ALA A 15 -28.75 -25.13 -11.58
C ALA A 15 -30.19 -25.10 -11.07
N SER A 16 -30.51 -24.22 -10.12
CA SER A 16 -31.85 -24.05 -9.54
C SER A 16 -32.60 -22.83 -10.12
N GLY A 17 -32.07 -22.16 -11.14
CA GLY A 17 -32.69 -20.96 -11.74
C GLY A 17 -32.74 -19.74 -10.78
N LEU A 18 -31.91 -19.70 -9.74
CA LEU A 18 -31.89 -18.64 -8.74
C LEU A 18 -30.88 -17.54 -9.11
N PRO A 19 -31.11 -16.29 -8.67
CA PRO A 19 -30.16 -15.20 -8.88
C PRO A 19 -28.78 -15.51 -8.32
N THR A 20 -27.72 -15.06 -9.02
CA THR A 20 -26.31 -15.29 -8.66
C THR A 20 -25.52 -14.02 -8.45
N ASP A 21 -26.20 -12.89 -8.33
CA ASP A 21 -25.59 -11.62 -7.96
C ASP A 21 -25.06 -11.65 -6.51
N PHE A 22 -24.17 -10.73 -6.19
CA PHE A 22 -23.54 -10.66 -4.87
C PHE A 22 -24.52 -10.61 -3.70
N TRP A 23 -25.64 -9.92 -3.88
CA TRP A 23 -26.62 -9.72 -2.81
C TRP A 23 -27.46 -10.95 -2.53
N SER A 24 -27.60 -11.81 -3.53
CA SER A 24 -28.35 -13.05 -3.47
C SER A 24 -27.53 -14.23 -2.94
N LEU A 25 -26.20 -14.12 -2.90
CA LEU A 25 -25.33 -15.15 -2.35
C LEU A 25 -25.32 -15.14 -0.82
N ASP A 26 -25.11 -16.33 -0.22
CA ASP A 26 -24.86 -16.46 1.21
C ASP A 26 -23.41 -16.09 1.52
N ILE A 27 -23.21 -14.80 1.78
CA ILE A 27 -21.91 -14.19 2.05
C ILE A 27 -21.87 -13.73 3.51
N PRO A 28 -20.76 -14.02 4.24
CA PRO A 28 -20.61 -13.59 5.62
C PRO A 28 -20.88 -12.10 5.80
N PRO A 29 -21.57 -11.67 6.87
CA PRO A 29 -21.94 -10.27 7.10
C PRO A 29 -20.74 -9.31 7.04
N PHE A 30 -19.57 -9.73 7.56
CA PHE A 30 -18.34 -8.96 7.47
C PHE A 30 -17.92 -8.67 6.01
N THR A 31 -17.93 -9.70 5.16
CA THR A 31 -17.58 -9.56 3.73
C THR A 31 -18.59 -8.68 3.00
N ARG A 32 -19.88 -8.84 3.30
CA ARG A 32 -20.95 -8.01 2.74
C ARG A 32 -20.75 -6.54 3.09
N LYS A 33 -20.50 -6.22 4.36
CA LYS A 33 -20.20 -4.88 4.84
C LYS A 33 -18.95 -4.29 4.19
N TYR A 34 -17.90 -5.08 4.04
CA TYR A 34 -16.65 -4.66 3.40
C TYR A 34 -16.86 -4.27 1.94
N VAL A 35 -17.53 -5.12 1.15
CA VAL A 35 -17.83 -4.84 -0.26
C VAL A 35 -18.72 -3.62 -0.41
N SER A 36 -19.76 -3.47 0.43
CA SER A 36 -20.63 -2.28 0.41
C SER A 36 -19.83 -0.99 0.63
N ARG A 37 -18.86 -1.00 1.54
CA ARG A 37 -17.99 0.15 1.79
C ARG A 37 -17.11 0.49 0.59
N ILE A 38 -16.50 -0.53 -0.05
CA ILE A 38 -15.69 -0.31 -1.27
C ILE A 38 -16.54 0.31 -2.38
N LEU A 39 -17.75 -0.22 -2.60
CA LEU A 39 -18.65 0.32 -3.62
C LEU A 39 -19.06 1.78 -3.31
N ALA A 40 -19.35 2.08 -2.05
CA ALA A 40 -19.68 3.44 -1.63
C ALA A 40 -18.50 4.42 -1.83
N PHE A 41 -17.27 4.00 -1.51
CA PHE A 41 -16.08 4.78 -1.80
C PHE A 41 -15.86 4.97 -3.29
N ALA A 42 -16.02 3.92 -4.09
CA ALA A 42 -15.88 4.01 -5.54
C ALA A 42 -16.91 4.96 -6.15
N ASP A 43 -18.15 4.95 -5.66
CA ASP A 43 -19.19 5.88 -6.09
C ASP A 43 -18.86 7.31 -5.69
N LEU A 44 -18.44 7.53 -4.43
CA LEU A 44 -18.06 8.85 -3.93
C LEU A 44 -16.90 9.44 -4.74
N LEU A 45 -15.90 8.66 -5.10
CA LEU A 45 -14.76 9.13 -5.90
C LEU A 45 -15.16 9.42 -7.36
N ARG A 46 -16.02 8.61 -7.96
CA ARG A 46 -16.47 8.82 -9.35
C ARG A 46 -17.39 10.04 -9.48
N ASN A 47 -18.24 10.24 -8.49
CA ASN A 47 -19.30 11.25 -8.49
C ASN A 47 -19.01 12.35 -7.46
N HIS A 48 -17.73 12.64 -7.21
CA HIS A 48 -17.30 13.57 -6.15
C HIS A 48 -17.88 14.98 -6.32
N GLU A 49 -17.96 15.48 -7.55
CA GLU A 49 -18.55 16.80 -7.84
C GLU A 49 -20.04 16.84 -7.51
N SER A 50 -20.81 15.81 -7.91
CA SER A 50 -22.25 15.69 -7.61
C SER A 50 -22.51 15.54 -6.11
N ASN A 51 -21.57 14.96 -5.37
CA ASN A 51 -21.63 14.77 -3.93
C ASN A 51 -21.06 15.97 -3.15
N SER A 52 -20.73 17.07 -3.82
CA SER A 52 -20.13 18.28 -3.21
C SER A 52 -18.85 17.97 -2.43
N TYR A 53 -18.07 16.99 -2.88
CA TYR A 53 -16.81 16.59 -2.27
C TYR A 53 -15.63 16.98 -3.16
N THR A 54 -14.71 17.77 -2.62
CA THR A 54 -13.48 18.15 -3.32
C THR A 54 -12.38 17.12 -3.05
N LEU A 55 -11.93 16.46 -4.09
CA LEU A 55 -10.75 15.59 -3.98
C LEU A 55 -9.49 16.44 -3.86
N PRO A 56 -8.51 16.05 -3.02
CA PRO A 56 -7.23 16.72 -3.00
C PRO A 56 -6.55 16.60 -4.35
N ASP A 57 -5.92 17.68 -4.80
CA ASP A 57 -5.07 17.65 -5.99
C ASP A 57 -3.80 16.86 -5.66
N THR A 58 -3.80 15.59 -6.07
CA THR A 58 -2.69 14.69 -5.83
C THR A 58 -1.98 14.43 -7.15
N PRO A 59 -0.74 14.89 -7.33
CA PRO A 59 0.01 14.65 -8.56
C PRO A 59 0.14 13.16 -8.85
N TYR A 60 -0.13 12.76 -10.10
CA TYR A 60 0.12 11.39 -10.57
C TYR A 60 1.62 11.22 -10.84
N ARG A 61 2.38 11.04 -9.76
CA ARG A 61 3.83 10.77 -9.81
C ARG A 61 4.22 9.76 -8.75
N GLU A 62 5.35 9.13 -8.94
CA GLU A 62 5.96 8.31 -7.91
C GLU A 62 6.25 9.17 -6.68
N TYR A 63 5.79 8.70 -5.52
CA TYR A 63 6.04 9.36 -4.25
C TYR A 63 7.31 8.82 -3.59
N ALA A 64 7.54 7.53 -3.69
CA ALA A 64 8.68 6.84 -3.12
C ALA A 64 9.23 5.80 -4.08
N VAL A 65 10.54 5.72 -4.15
CA VAL A 65 11.28 4.75 -4.95
C VAL A 65 12.39 4.12 -4.11
N TYR A 66 13.00 3.07 -4.61
CA TYR A 66 14.14 2.44 -3.93
C TYR A 66 15.39 3.30 -4.09
N ALA A 67 16.06 3.61 -2.96
CA ALA A 67 17.38 4.22 -2.90
C ALA A 67 18.42 3.19 -2.43
N ASP A 68 19.61 3.20 -3.03
CA ASP A 68 20.73 2.36 -2.59
C ASP A 68 21.36 2.94 -1.32
N VAL A 69 21.58 2.06 -0.34
CA VAL A 69 22.14 2.41 0.98
C VAL A 69 23.27 1.47 1.40
N GLY A 70 24.02 0.95 0.43
CA GLY A 70 24.99 -0.14 0.57
C GLY A 70 25.88 -0.08 1.83
N SER A 71 26.31 1.11 2.26
CA SER A 71 27.20 1.29 3.41
C SER A 71 26.50 1.64 4.74
N ALA A 72 25.19 1.94 4.72
CA ALA A 72 24.43 2.32 5.91
C ALA A 72 24.10 1.13 6.81
N ASP A 73 24.07 1.35 8.13
CA ASP A 73 23.70 0.31 9.10
C ASP A 73 22.26 0.45 9.63
N SER A 74 21.67 1.64 9.61
CA SER A 74 20.31 1.89 10.12
C SER A 74 19.61 3.04 9.43
N LEU A 75 18.26 3.12 9.56
CA LEU A 75 17.49 4.25 9.07
C LEU A 75 17.82 5.55 9.79
N GLU A 76 18.22 5.47 11.08
CA GLU A 76 18.67 6.61 11.89
C GLU A 76 19.96 7.22 11.33
N GLU A 77 20.90 6.36 10.93
CA GLU A 77 22.15 6.80 10.30
C GLU A 77 21.87 7.50 8.98
N ILE A 78 20.99 6.94 8.15
CA ILE A 78 20.60 7.52 6.86
C ILE A 78 19.94 8.88 7.08
N ALA A 79 18.95 8.95 7.96
CA ALA A 79 18.25 10.20 8.27
C ALA A 79 19.20 11.30 8.71
N LYS A 80 20.13 10.96 9.62
CA LYS A 80 21.10 11.91 10.17
C LYS A 80 22.12 12.40 9.14
N LYS A 81 22.69 11.50 8.34
CA LYS A 81 23.77 11.85 7.40
C LYS A 81 23.25 12.51 6.11
N ALA A 82 22.07 12.09 5.65
CA ALA A 82 21.44 12.66 4.47
C ALA A 82 20.48 13.84 4.78
N ASP A 83 20.38 14.24 6.05
CA ASP A 83 19.50 15.32 6.53
C ASP A 83 18.03 15.11 6.11
N LEU A 84 17.47 13.96 6.52
CA LEU A 84 16.11 13.52 6.16
C LEU A 84 15.24 13.29 7.38
N SER A 85 13.92 13.27 7.16
CA SER A 85 12.95 12.91 8.18
C SER A 85 13.00 11.41 8.51
N LEU A 86 13.50 11.06 9.70
CA LEU A 86 13.48 9.68 10.19
C LEU A 86 12.06 9.10 10.26
N SER A 87 11.08 9.91 10.66
CA SER A 87 9.69 9.48 10.76
C SER A 87 9.12 9.08 9.39
N GLU A 88 9.50 9.76 8.34
CA GLU A 88 9.08 9.45 6.98
C GLU A 88 9.77 8.20 6.44
N LEU A 89 11.08 8.07 6.64
CA LEU A 89 11.81 6.85 6.28
C LEU A 89 11.22 5.62 6.99
N ARG A 90 10.91 5.72 8.29
CA ARG A 90 10.26 4.63 9.03
C ARG A 90 8.87 4.30 8.51
N ARG A 91 8.08 5.31 8.14
CA ARG A 91 6.75 5.11 7.56
C ARG A 91 6.78 4.35 6.24
N LEU A 92 7.77 4.60 5.40
CA LEU A 92 7.97 3.91 4.13
C LEU A 92 8.57 2.50 4.31
N ASN A 93 9.34 2.28 5.37
CA ASN A 93 10.08 1.04 5.62
C ASN A 93 9.61 0.33 6.91
N ILE A 94 8.32 0.05 7.03
CA ILE A 94 7.69 -0.52 8.25
C ILE A 94 8.35 -1.85 8.68
N SER A 95 8.89 -2.63 7.76
CA SER A 95 9.59 -3.88 8.05
C SER A 95 10.96 -3.69 8.68
N VAL A 96 11.54 -2.49 8.62
CA VAL A 96 12.83 -2.14 9.22
C VAL A 96 12.61 -1.53 10.60
N SER A 97 12.78 -2.34 11.64
CA SER A 97 12.66 -1.87 13.04
C SER A 97 13.90 -1.08 13.48
N GLU A 98 13.79 -0.34 14.59
CA GLU A 98 14.90 0.38 15.21
C GLU A 98 16.10 -0.52 15.58
N LYS A 99 15.85 -1.82 15.79
CA LYS A 99 16.88 -2.81 16.13
C LYS A 99 17.43 -3.54 14.91
N THR A 100 16.96 -3.17 13.70
CA THR A 100 17.38 -3.84 12.47
C THR A 100 18.67 -3.22 11.95
N SER A 101 19.76 -3.97 11.99
CA SER A 101 20.97 -3.61 11.26
C SER A 101 20.81 -3.93 9.78
N LEU A 102 20.86 -2.92 8.91
CA LEU A 102 20.73 -3.08 7.47
C LEU A 102 21.86 -3.97 6.93
N LYS A 103 23.08 -3.76 7.40
CA LYS A 103 24.27 -4.57 7.03
C LYS A 103 24.10 -6.03 7.41
N LYS A 104 23.70 -6.31 8.66
CA LYS A 104 23.53 -7.69 9.15
C LYS A 104 22.50 -8.48 8.33
N PHE A 105 21.43 -7.82 7.88
CA PHE A 105 20.39 -8.44 7.09
C PHE A 105 20.58 -8.28 5.58
N ASN A 106 21.72 -7.74 5.15
CA ASN A 106 22.05 -7.48 3.74
C ASN A 106 20.97 -6.65 3.02
N ILE A 107 20.37 -5.69 3.70
CA ILE A 107 19.41 -4.75 3.15
C ILE A 107 20.19 -3.63 2.48
N ARG A 108 20.27 -3.63 1.18
CA ARG A 108 21.03 -2.65 0.38
C ARG A 108 20.17 -1.53 -0.19
N ARG A 109 18.86 -1.68 -0.17
CA ARG A 109 17.91 -0.68 -0.68
C ARG A 109 16.78 -0.46 0.31
N ILE A 110 16.36 0.78 0.43
CA ILE A 110 15.19 1.20 1.20
C ILE A 110 14.26 2.03 0.32
N LEU A 111 12.98 2.14 0.72
CA LEU A 111 12.07 3.11 0.12
C LEU A 111 12.39 4.51 0.68
N ALA A 112 12.54 5.47 -0.22
CA ALA A 112 12.73 6.87 0.12
C ALA A 112 11.85 7.76 -0.75
N PRO A 113 11.48 8.99 -0.30
CA PRO A 113 10.83 9.95 -1.17
C PRO A 113 11.67 10.18 -2.43
N VAL A 114 11.02 10.28 -3.59
CA VAL A 114 11.72 10.41 -4.88
C VAL A 114 12.67 11.61 -4.89
N ASP A 115 12.29 12.70 -4.23
CA ASP A 115 13.08 13.94 -4.17
C ASP A 115 14.33 13.82 -3.26
N ASP A 116 14.45 12.75 -2.48
CA ASP A 116 15.54 12.53 -1.51
C ASP A 116 16.53 11.45 -1.94
N VAL A 117 16.23 10.68 -2.99
CA VAL A 117 17.06 9.54 -3.45
C VAL A 117 18.48 9.96 -3.76
N ASP A 118 18.67 11.01 -4.54
CA ASP A 118 20.00 11.51 -4.92
C ASP A 118 20.88 11.84 -3.70
N ARG A 119 20.25 12.36 -2.63
CA ARG A 119 20.93 12.71 -1.39
C ARG A 119 21.41 11.48 -0.62
N ILE A 120 20.56 10.45 -0.60
CA ILE A 120 20.89 9.16 0.02
C ILE A 120 22.02 8.47 -0.75
N GLU A 121 21.87 8.35 -2.06
CA GLU A 121 22.83 7.63 -2.91
C GLU A 121 24.19 8.30 -2.96
N LYS A 122 24.26 9.63 -2.98
CA LYS A 122 25.52 10.37 -2.84
C LYS A 122 26.24 10.12 -1.51
N THR A 123 25.48 9.80 -0.46
CA THR A 123 26.03 9.61 0.90
C THR A 123 26.42 8.16 1.17
N PHE A 124 25.71 7.21 0.62
CA PHE A 124 25.79 5.79 0.97
C PHE A 124 25.90 4.84 -0.22
N GLY A 125 25.60 5.29 -1.44
CA GLY A 125 25.68 4.45 -2.63
C GLY A 125 27.10 3.94 -2.86
N ASP A 126 27.24 2.66 -3.12
CA ASP A 126 28.50 2.05 -3.60
C ASP A 126 28.58 2.34 -5.12
N PHE A 127 29.33 3.38 -5.50
CA PHE A 127 29.67 3.67 -6.90
C PHE A 127 30.93 2.93 -7.31
#